data_7613142e3538e4cceb1575f130cc55b7
#
_entry.id   7613142e3538e4cceb1575f130cc55b7
#
_cell.length_a   1.000
_cell.length_b   1.000
_cell.length_c   1.000
_cell.angle_alpha   90.00
_cell.angle_beta   90.00
_cell.angle_gamma   90.00
#
_symmetry.space_group_name_H-M   'P 1'
#
loop_
_entity.id
_entity.type
_entity.pdbx_description
1 polymer ?
#
loop_
_entity_poly.entity_id
_entity_poly.type
_entity_poly.pdbx_seq_one_letter_code
_entity_poly.pdbx_strand_id
1 'polypeptide(L)'
;MRSLVLAAALTLAACGRESLGPEAERGRQVFVSQCTACHAFDPSQPGPVGPEVKGASRELLETKVLRGTYPPGYKPKRPTSVMPPQPQVAGDIPALAAYLK
;
A
#
# COMPACT_ATOMS: atom_id res chain seq x y z
N MET A 1 -9.19 -61.74 1.84
CA MET A 1 -8.26 -60.68 1.39
C MET A 1 -8.92 -59.33 1.58
N ARG A 2 -8.46 -58.59 2.57
CA ARG A 2 -9.00 -57.27 2.88
C ARG A 2 -8.06 -56.21 2.29
N SER A 3 -8.50 -55.54 1.24
CA SER A 3 -7.77 -54.43 0.64
C SER A 3 -7.90 -53.19 1.53
N LEU A 4 -6.81 -52.81 2.15
CA LEU A 4 -6.70 -51.51 2.85
C LEU A 4 -6.48 -50.44 1.77
N VAL A 5 -7.51 -49.62 1.55
CA VAL A 5 -7.38 -48.39 0.77
C VAL A 5 -6.82 -47.31 1.72
N LEU A 6 -5.54 -47.00 1.57
CA LEU A 6 -4.94 -45.85 2.25
C LEU A 6 -5.42 -44.59 1.54
N ALA A 7 -6.36 -43.89 2.16
CA ALA A 7 -6.73 -42.55 1.75
C ALA A 7 -5.61 -41.58 2.21
N ALA A 8 -4.75 -41.21 1.28
CA ALA A 8 -3.79 -40.13 1.52
C ALA A 8 -4.56 -38.81 1.58
N ALA A 9 -4.76 -38.28 2.77
CA ALA A 9 -5.27 -36.93 2.97
C ALA A 9 -4.16 -35.96 2.55
N LEU A 10 -4.30 -35.34 1.36
CA LEU A 10 -3.51 -34.20 0.97
C LEU A 10 -3.97 -33.01 1.82
N THR A 11 -3.25 -32.75 2.89
CA THR A 11 -3.37 -31.47 3.59
C THR A 11 -2.71 -30.41 2.71
N LEU A 12 -3.52 -29.64 1.98
CA LEU A 12 -3.06 -28.40 1.39
C LEU A 12 -2.69 -27.47 2.55
N ALA A 13 -1.39 -27.40 2.84
CA ALA A 13 -0.87 -26.33 3.67
C ALA A 13 -1.09 -25.02 2.91
N ALA A 14 -2.11 -24.26 3.31
CA ALA A 14 -2.27 -22.90 2.86
C ALA A 14 -1.01 -22.16 3.31
N CYS A 15 -0.14 -21.79 2.37
CA CYS A 15 0.99 -20.92 2.64
C CYS A 15 0.42 -19.62 3.23
N GLY A 16 0.69 -19.39 4.54
CA GLY A 16 0.19 -18.26 5.27
C GLY A 16 0.84 -16.95 4.79
N ARG A 17 0.39 -16.46 3.65
CA ARG A 17 0.46 -15.04 3.37
C ARG A 17 -0.73 -14.42 4.08
N GLU A 18 -0.46 -13.56 5.07
CA GLU A 18 -1.51 -12.71 5.60
C GLU A 18 -2.12 -11.98 4.41
N SER A 19 -3.34 -12.35 4.05
CA SER A 19 -4.06 -11.66 3.02
C SER A 19 -4.43 -10.28 3.55
N LEU A 20 -4.14 -9.24 2.78
CA LEU A 20 -4.69 -7.93 3.02
C LEU A 20 -6.22 -8.01 3.01
N GLY A 21 -6.89 -7.28 3.90
CA GLY A 21 -8.33 -7.10 3.78
C GLY A 21 -8.69 -6.43 2.44
N PRO A 22 -9.97 -6.47 2.02
CA PRO A 22 -10.36 -5.97 0.70
C PRO A 22 -10.06 -4.48 0.51
N GLU A 23 -10.14 -3.66 1.54
CA GLU A 23 -9.80 -2.24 1.47
C GLU A 23 -8.30 -2.02 1.28
N ALA A 24 -7.45 -2.70 2.05
CA ALA A 24 -6.00 -2.62 1.91
C ALA A 24 -5.53 -3.18 0.58
N GLU A 25 -6.16 -4.23 0.07
CA GLU A 25 -5.86 -4.77 -1.26
C GLU A 25 -6.23 -3.77 -2.37
N ARG A 26 -7.35 -3.07 -2.23
CA ARG A 26 -7.70 -1.97 -3.14
C ARG A 26 -6.62 -0.88 -3.08
N GLY A 27 -6.20 -0.51 -1.87
CA GLY A 27 -5.11 0.46 -1.67
C GLY A 27 -3.81 0.03 -2.32
N ARG A 28 -3.46 -1.25 -2.24
CA ARG A 28 -2.29 -1.80 -2.92
C ARG A 28 -2.38 -1.62 -4.44
N GLN A 29 -3.52 -1.94 -5.03
CA GLN A 29 -3.74 -1.79 -6.47
C GLN A 29 -3.61 -0.33 -6.91
N VAL A 30 -4.19 0.60 -6.18
CA VAL A 30 -4.07 2.03 -6.45
C VAL A 30 -2.62 2.49 -6.30
N PHE A 31 -1.93 2.09 -5.23
CA PHE A 31 -0.54 2.43 -5.00
C PHE A 31 0.36 1.95 -6.13
N VAL A 32 0.23 0.70 -6.53
CA VAL A 32 1.05 0.10 -7.59
C VAL A 32 0.83 0.82 -8.92
N SER A 33 -0.40 1.19 -9.25
CA SER A 33 -0.73 1.82 -10.52
C SER A 33 -0.47 3.33 -10.57
N GLN A 34 -0.58 4.04 -9.44
CA GLN A 34 -0.55 5.50 -9.42
C GLN A 34 0.68 6.11 -8.75
N CYS A 35 1.41 5.36 -7.95
CA CYS A 35 2.42 5.91 -7.05
C CYS A 35 3.84 5.39 -7.34
N THR A 36 3.99 4.24 -7.96
CA THR A 36 5.29 3.57 -8.12
C THR A 36 6.19 4.13 -9.23
N ALA A 37 5.72 5.11 -9.97
CA ALA A 37 6.61 5.88 -10.86
C ALA A 37 7.66 6.66 -10.07
N CYS A 38 7.34 7.10 -8.86
CA CYS A 38 8.20 7.91 -8.01
C CYS A 38 8.55 7.23 -6.68
N HIS A 39 7.63 6.45 -6.12
CA HIS A 39 7.83 5.72 -4.87
C HIS A 39 8.21 4.27 -5.13
N ALA A 40 8.97 3.65 -4.22
CA ALA A 40 9.31 2.24 -4.35
C ALA A 40 8.07 1.35 -4.33
N PHE A 41 8.13 0.23 -5.03
CA PHE A 41 7.08 -0.79 -5.00
C PHE A 41 6.80 -1.28 -3.57
N ASP A 42 7.84 -1.48 -2.78
CA ASP A 42 7.73 -1.69 -1.33
C ASP A 42 7.61 -0.32 -0.64
N PRO A 43 6.44 -0.01 -0.02
CA PRO A 43 6.23 1.30 0.60
C PRO A 43 7.18 1.63 1.75
N SER A 44 7.84 0.63 2.34
CA SER A 44 8.82 0.83 3.41
C SER A 44 10.19 1.28 2.92
N GLN A 45 10.41 1.27 1.60
CA GLN A 45 11.67 1.64 0.99
C GLN A 45 11.58 3.00 0.28
N PRO A 46 12.67 3.78 0.27
CA PRO A 46 12.72 5.01 -0.53
C PRO A 46 12.70 4.66 -2.02
N GLY A 47 11.94 5.46 -2.78
CA GLY A 47 11.89 5.34 -4.23
C GLY A 47 12.94 6.21 -4.93
N PRO A 48 12.97 6.18 -6.26
CA PRO A 48 13.94 6.97 -7.04
C PRO A 48 13.68 8.46 -6.95
N VAL A 49 12.44 8.88 -6.73
CA VAL A 49 12.04 10.28 -6.64
C VAL A 49 11.42 10.61 -5.29
N GLY A 50 10.50 9.78 -4.80
CA GLY A 50 9.76 9.98 -3.55
C GLY A 50 10.33 9.14 -2.39
N PRO A 51 10.09 9.57 -1.13
CA PRO A 51 10.51 8.85 0.05
C PRO A 51 9.68 7.59 0.29
N GLU A 52 10.08 6.81 1.30
CA GLU A 52 9.24 5.76 1.86
C GLU A 52 7.92 6.37 2.39
N VAL A 53 6.83 5.64 2.19
CA VAL A 53 5.47 6.12 2.51
C VAL A 53 4.71 5.21 3.47
N LYS A 54 5.32 4.10 3.89
CA LYS A 54 4.72 3.24 4.90
C LYS A 54 4.46 4.03 6.18
N GLY A 55 3.28 3.86 6.76
CA GLY A 55 2.86 4.59 7.95
C GLY A 55 2.24 5.96 7.66
N ALA A 56 2.09 6.35 6.39
CA ALA A 56 1.45 7.60 6.03
C ALA A 56 0.03 7.68 6.61
N SER A 57 -0.25 8.74 7.37
CA SER A 57 -1.57 8.96 7.94
C SER A 57 -2.58 9.36 6.85
N ARG A 58 -3.85 9.13 7.14
CA ARG A 58 -4.93 9.60 6.27
C ARG A 58 -4.85 11.11 6.02
N GLU A 59 -4.58 11.89 7.06
CA GLU A 59 -4.42 13.33 6.95
C GLU A 59 -3.27 13.72 6.01
N LEU A 60 -2.13 13.05 6.12
CA LEU A 60 -1.00 13.28 5.21
C LEU A 60 -1.38 12.93 3.77
N LEU A 61 -2.07 11.82 3.54
CA LEU A 61 -2.53 11.44 2.21
C LEU A 61 -3.52 12.46 1.64
N GLU A 62 -4.49 12.92 2.42
CA GLU A 62 -5.46 13.92 1.99
C GLU A 62 -4.80 15.24 1.62
N THR A 63 -3.82 15.70 2.39
CA THR A 63 -3.16 16.98 2.14
C THR A 63 -2.10 16.87 1.05
N LYS A 64 -1.22 15.88 1.12
CA LYS A 64 -0.10 15.79 0.17
C LYS A 64 -0.54 15.23 -1.18
N VAL A 65 -1.28 14.14 -1.18
CA VAL A 65 -1.68 13.48 -2.43
C VAL A 65 -2.71 14.31 -3.19
N LEU A 66 -3.72 14.83 -2.52
CA LEU A 66 -4.79 15.54 -3.20
C LEU A 66 -4.47 17.00 -3.50
N ARG A 67 -3.71 17.68 -2.63
CA ARG A 67 -3.49 19.13 -2.70
C ARG A 67 -2.03 19.54 -2.87
N GLY A 68 -1.09 18.61 -2.76
CA GLY A 68 0.34 18.92 -2.87
C GLY A 68 0.93 19.67 -1.68
N THR A 69 0.22 19.75 -0.57
CA THR A 69 0.64 20.43 0.66
C THR A 69 0.88 19.44 1.79
N TYR A 70 1.40 19.92 2.91
CA TYR A 70 1.62 19.13 4.10
C TYR A 70 0.69 19.57 5.23
N PRO A 71 0.30 18.65 6.15
CA PRO A 71 -0.40 19.04 7.37
C PRO A 71 0.44 20.03 8.19
N PRO A 72 -0.18 20.93 8.99
CA PRO A 72 0.54 21.81 9.88
C PRO A 72 1.50 21.03 10.79
N GLY A 73 2.74 21.50 10.88
CA GLY A 73 3.77 20.88 11.72
C GLY A 73 4.42 19.61 11.15
N TYR A 74 3.98 19.13 9.99
CA TYR A 74 4.61 17.98 9.36
C TYR A 74 5.97 18.35 8.79
N LYS A 75 6.98 17.54 9.10
CA LYS A 75 8.33 17.74 8.58
C LYS A 75 8.56 16.85 7.36
N PRO A 76 8.71 17.43 6.15
CA PRO A 76 8.93 16.64 4.94
C PRO A 76 10.18 15.77 5.04
N LYS A 77 10.09 14.55 4.57
CA LYS A 77 11.23 13.60 4.54
C LYS A 77 12.29 13.99 3.53
N ARG A 78 11.90 14.73 2.48
CA ARG A 78 12.82 15.24 1.46
C ARG A 78 12.61 16.73 1.25
N PRO A 79 13.67 17.48 0.92
CA PRO A 79 13.58 18.94 0.73
C PRO A 79 12.93 19.34 -0.59
N THR A 80 12.75 18.40 -1.51
CA THR A 80 12.17 18.65 -2.83
C THR A 80 10.65 18.49 -2.82
N SER A 81 9.96 19.31 -3.60
CA SER A 81 8.50 19.31 -3.72
C SER A 81 8.08 19.01 -5.17
N VAL A 82 8.53 17.84 -5.67
CA VAL A 82 8.31 17.46 -7.07
C VAL A 82 7.05 16.59 -7.27
N MET A 83 6.39 16.15 -6.19
CA MET A 83 5.18 15.35 -6.29
C MET A 83 4.00 16.21 -6.71
N PRO A 84 3.41 15.97 -7.90
CA PRO A 84 2.22 16.70 -8.30
C PRO A 84 1.00 16.22 -7.51
N PRO A 85 -0.02 17.07 -7.29
CA PRO A 85 -1.29 16.62 -6.76
C PRO A 85 -1.92 15.51 -7.62
N GLN A 86 -2.59 14.57 -6.98
CA GLN A 86 -3.23 13.41 -7.60
C GLN A 86 -4.73 13.37 -7.23
N PRO A 87 -5.53 14.36 -7.64
CA PRO A 87 -6.94 14.45 -7.23
C PRO A 87 -7.79 13.27 -7.71
N GLN A 88 -7.36 12.56 -8.76
CA GLN A 88 -8.07 11.40 -9.29
C GLN A 88 -8.16 10.23 -8.29
N VAL A 89 -7.31 10.18 -7.28
CA VAL A 89 -7.35 9.12 -6.26
C VAL A 89 -8.13 9.51 -5.00
N ALA A 90 -8.88 10.61 -5.03
CA ALA A 90 -9.59 11.11 -3.84
C ALA A 90 -10.51 10.06 -3.21
N GLY A 91 -11.24 9.28 -4.02
CA GLY A 91 -12.10 8.21 -3.53
C GLY A 91 -11.36 7.01 -2.94
N ASP A 92 -10.07 6.90 -3.20
CA ASP A 92 -9.22 5.77 -2.76
C ASP A 92 -8.33 6.11 -1.56
N ILE A 93 -8.41 7.31 -1.01
CA ILE A 93 -7.61 7.71 0.16
C ILE A 93 -7.79 6.76 1.35
N PRO A 94 -9.02 6.35 1.74
CA PRO A 94 -9.17 5.37 2.81
C PRO A 94 -8.48 4.04 2.52
N ALA A 95 -8.55 3.57 1.29
CA ALA A 95 -7.90 2.34 0.86
C ALA A 95 -6.37 2.45 0.88
N LEU A 96 -5.82 3.56 0.41
CA LEU A 96 -4.38 3.85 0.49
C LEU A 96 -3.92 3.89 1.95
N ALA A 97 -4.65 4.55 2.83
CA ALA A 97 -4.33 4.59 4.26
C ALA A 97 -4.33 3.20 4.89
N ALA A 98 -5.28 2.35 4.52
CA ALA A 98 -5.34 0.96 4.99
C ALA A 98 -4.14 0.14 4.51
N TYR A 99 -3.70 0.33 3.29
CA TYR A 99 -2.56 -0.38 2.73
C TYR A 99 -1.21 0.10 3.31
N LEU A 100 -1.05 1.39 3.49
CA LEU A 100 0.21 2.00 3.97
C LEU A 100 0.36 1.97 5.49
N LYS A 101 -0.61 1.50 6.20
CA LYS A 101 -0.65 1.41 7.66
C LYS A 101 0.52 0.63 8.28
#